data_d55f7f27acf0036c896d70d7bda26d99
#
_entry.id   d55f7f27acf0036c896d70d7bda26d99
#
_cell.length_a   1.000
_cell.length_b   1.000
_cell.length_c   1.000
_cell.angle_alpha   90.00
_cell.angle_beta   90.00
_cell.angle_gamma   90.00
#
_symmetry.space_group_name_H-M   'P 1'
#
loop_
_entity.id
_entity.type
_entity.pdbx_description
1 polymer ?
#
loop_
_entity_poly.entity_id
_entity_poly.type
_entity_poly.pdbx_seq_one_letter_code
_entity_poly.pdbx_strand_id
1 'polypeptide(L)'
;MEHTSKQPRVSSVRLREWYEHEKDFDKKGKTPQGESIDYRAYVHRTIRNFICFDWNLTSNTAMLQISQLPGRIRYRNVKTEFENCVKPWLEMSKFSLVDLHQAILNLCELERTGNGITRAHGFEIQSLQSRSISAKSGAGSVSVFGEDSVDSVFESMAEDGVGNLGNFYWLPRRGSIKEELRVVLVGSKNRVNFTAPSNEKIVRRIIADIRNHN
;
A
#
# COMPACT_ATOMS: atom_id res chain seq x y z
N MET A 1 18.56 -4.14 -33.85
CA MET A 1 18.48 -5.28 -32.90
C MET A 1 17.99 -4.73 -31.58
N GLU A 2 16.70 -4.93 -31.28
CA GLU A 2 16.15 -4.55 -29.99
C GLU A 2 16.65 -5.57 -28.95
N HIS A 3 17.55 -5.15 -28.07
CA HIS A 3 17.87 -5.88 -26.88
C HIS A 3 16.68 -5.79 -25.92
N THR A 4 15.73 -6.71 -26.04
CA THR A 4 14.77 -6.97 -24.96
C THR A 4 15.55 -7.49 -23.77
N SER A 5 15.91 -6.61 -22.83
CA SER A 5 16.51 -7.03 -21.58
C SER A 5 15.48 -7.90 -20.84
N LYS A 6 15.74 -9.20 -20.78
CA LYS A 6 14.92 -10.15 -20.02
C LYS A 6 14.98 -9.71 -18.56
N GLN A 7 13.88 -9.15 -18.05
CA GLN A 7 13.76 -8.82 -16.64
C GLN A 7 13.47 -10.12 -15.88
N PRO A 8 14.30 -10.52 -14.92
CA PRO A 8 14.03 -11.66 -14.09
C PRO A 8 12.71 -11.46 -13.35
N ARG A 9 11.82 -12.42 -13.46
CA ARG A 9 10.52 -12.42 -12.81
C ARG A 9 10.27 -13.76 -12.15
N VAL A 10 9.96 -13.73 -10.87
CA VAL A 10 9.51 -14.90 -10.11
C VAL A 10 8.08 -14.65 -9.69
N SER A 11 7.19 -15.56 -10.04
CA SER A 11 5.79 -15.47 -9.63
C SER A 11 5.32 -16.79 -9.00
N SER A 12 4.43 -16.68 -8.05
CA SER A 12 3.79 -17.79 -7.37
C SER A 12 2.30 -17.52 -7.23
N VAL A 13 1.49 -18.53 -7.49
CA VAL A 13 0.06 -18.50 -7.22
C VAL A 13 -0.22 -19.53 -6.13
N ARG A 14 -0.88 -19.10 -5.06
CA ARG A 14 -1.27 -19.98 -3.96
C ARG A 14 -2.77 -19.92 -3.73
N LEU A 15 -3.37 -21.06 -3.49
CA LEU A 15 -4.73 -21.14 -2.95
C LEU A 15 -4.63 -20.92 -1.44
N ARG A 16 -5.49 -20.03 -0.93
CA ARG A 16 -5.64 -19.79 0.51
C ARG A 16 -7.10 -20.00 0.87
N GLU A 17 -7.32 -20.66 1.97
CA GLU A 17 -8.61 -21.05 2.47
C GLU A 17 -8.81 -20.45 3.87
N TRP A 18 -10.03 -20.02 4.14
CA TRP A 18 -10.42 -19.54 5.47
C TRP A 18 -11.92 -19.68 5.67
N TYR A 19 -12.33 -19.63 6.93
CA TYR A 19 -13.74 -19.58 7.29
C TYR A 19 -14.13 -18.13 7.58
N GLU A 20 -15.15 -17.63 6.88
CA GLU A 20 -15.72 -16.31 7.05
C GLU A 20 -17.03 -16.41 7.81
N HIS A 21 -17.18 -15.57 8.84
CA HIS A 21 -18.43 -15.54 9.62
C HIS A 21 -19.51 -14.82 8.81
N GLU A 22 -20.58 -15.56 8.50
CA GLU A 22 -21.72 -15.07 7.71
C GLU A 22 -22.88 -14.78 8.66
N LYS A 23 -22.92 -13.56 9.19
CA LYS A 23 -23.86 -13.16 10.26
C LYS A 23 -25.34 -13.32 9.91
N ASP A 24 -25.69 -13.18 8.64
CA ASP A 24 -27.07 -13.28 8.16
C ASP A 24 -27.66 -14.69 8.34
N PHE A 25 -26.80 -15.70 8.55
CA PHE A 25 -27.17 -17.07 8.81
C PHE A 25 -27.02 -17.50 10.27
N ASP A 26 -26.68 -16.59 11.17
CA ASP A 26 -26.64 -16.87 12.59
C ASP A 26 -28.06 -17.17 13.11
N LYS A 27 -28.15 -18.12 14.02
CA LYS A 27 -29.44 -18.57 14.60
C LYS A 27 -29.34 -18.56 16.13
N LYS A 28 -30.44 -18.24 16.76
CA LYS A 28 -30.62 -18.44 18.20
C LYS A 28 -31.49 -19.65 18.45
N GLY A 29 -31.16 -20.42 19.44
CA GLY A 29 -31.91 -21.59 19.87
C GLY A 29 -31.95 -21.71 21.38
N LYS A 30 -32.62 -22.77 21.86
CA LYS A 30 -32.60 -23.12 23.29
C LYS A 30 -32.23 -24.59 23.44
N THR A 31 -31.50 -24.91 24.50
CA THR A 31 -31.28 -26.28 24.92
C THR A 31 -32.58 -26.90 25.43
N PRO A 32 -32.68 -28.24 25.56
CA PRO A 32 -33.80 -28.89 26.24
C PRO A 32 -33.99 -28.42 27.71
N GLN A 33 -32.90 -27.86 28.31
CA GLN A 33 -32.89 -27.31 29.65
C GLN A 33 -33.28 -25.81 29.71
N GLY A 34 -33.61 -25.21 28.52
CA GLY A 34 -34.02 -23.81 28.41
C GLY A 34 -32.92 -22.78 28.30
N GLU A 35 -31.67 -23.21 28.27
CA GLU A 35 -30.50 -22.30 28.08
C GLU A 35 -30.46 -21.73 26.66
N SER A 36 -30.01 -20.48 26.51
CA SER A 36 -29.87 -19.86 25.20
C SER A 36 -28.61 -20.36 24.47
N ILE A 37 -28.75 -20.74 23.21
CA ILE A 37 -27.66 -21.13 22.34
C ILE A 37 -27.59 -20.16 21.15
N ASP A 38 -26.37 -19.63 20.89
CA ASP A 38 -26.08 -18.85 19.68
C ASP A 38 -25.32 -19.72 18.68
N TYR A 39 -25.95 -20.00 17.54
CA TYR A 39 -25.31 -20.69 16.42
C TYR A 39 -24.68 -19.64 15.50
N ARG A 40 -23.37 -19.77 15.23
CA ARG A 40 -22.65 -18.92 14.28
C ARG A 40 -22.38 -19.67 13.00
N ALA A 41 -22.80 -19.10 11.89
CA ALA A 41 -22.57 -19.68 10.57
C ALA A 41 -21.20 -19.25 10.03
N TYR A 42 -20.44 -20.21 9.47
CA TYR A 42 -19.15 -19.96 8.82
C TYR A 42 -19.17 -20.54 7.42
N VAL A 43 -18.78 -19.74 6.44
CA VAL A 43 -18.64 -20.15 5.04
C VAL A 43 -17.17 -20.37 4.74
N HIS A 44 -16.84 -21.51 4.14
CA HIS A 44 -15.51 -21.79 3.63
C HIS A 44 -15.26 -20.96 2.36
N ARG A 45 -14.23 -20.15 2.40
CA ARG A 45 -13.80 -19.30 1.27
C ARG A 45 -12.44 -19.74 0.77
N THR A 46 -12.29 -19.74 -0.53
CA THR A 46 -11.00 -19.98 -1.20
C THR A 46 -10.66 -18.80 -2.09
N ILE A 47 -9.46 -18.29 -1.99
CA ILE A 47 -8.95 -17.23 -2.85
C ILE A 47 -7.60 -17.61 -3.46
N ARG A 48 -7.37 -17.18 -4.68
CA ARG A 48 -6.06 -17.24 -5.30
C ARG A 48 -5.25 -16.00 -4.91
N ASN A 49 -4.12 -16.20 -4.25
CA ASN A 49 -3.16 -15.16 -3.98
C ASN A 49 -2.05 -15.19 -5.02
N PHE A 50 -1.75 -14.01 -5.53
CA PHE A 50 -0.67 -13.82 -6.48
C PHE A 50 0.48 -13.08 -5.79
N ILE A 51 1.69 -13.62 -5.93
CA ILE A 51 2.92 -13.00 -5.48
C ILE A 51 3.83 -12.92 -6.70
N CYS A 52 4.36 -11.75 -6.99
CA CYS A 52 5.29 -11.54 -8.08
C CYS A 52 6.46 -10.67 -7.63
N PHE A 53 7.67 -11.13 -7.88
CA PHE A 53 8.89 -10.38 -7.70
C PHE A 53 9.46 -10.07 -9.09
N ASP A 54 9.56 -8.79 -9.39
CA ASP A 54 10.15 -8.27 -10.61
C ASP A 54 11.46 -7.57 -10.28
N TRP A 55 12.53 -7.90 -11.00
CA TRP A 55 13.81 -7.24 -10.87
C TRP A 55 14.23 -6.63 -12.20
N ASN A 56 14.31 -5.32 -12.24
CA ASN A 56 14.86 -4.59 -13.39
C ASN A 56 16.38 -4.48 -13.23
N LEU A 57 17.10 -5.27 -13.99
CA LEU A 57 18.57 -5.31 -13.94
C LEU A 57 19.21 -4.03 -14.45
N THR A 58 18.56 -3.31 -15.36
CA THR A 58 19.09 -2.05 -15.92
C THR A 58 19.09 -0.93 -14.89
N SER A 59 17.98 -0.77 -14.16
CA SER A 59 17.84 0.25 -13.10
C SER A 59 18.23 -0.28 -11.73
N ASN A 60 18.61 -1.56 -11.63
CA ASN A 60 18.88 -2.27 -10.38
C ASN A 60 17.77 -2.10 -9.31
N THR A 61 16.52 -2.17 -9.77
CA THR A 61 15.37 -2.01 -8.89
C THR A 61 14.50 -3.24 -8.88
N ALA A 62 14.03 -3.58 -7.69
CA ALA A 62 13.15 -4.72 -7.49
C ALA A 62 11.83 -4.31 -6.85
N MET A 63 10.77 -5.02 -7.19
CA MET A 63 9.43 -4.83 -6.66
C MET A 63 8.81 -6.17 -6.31
N LEU A 64 8.34 -6.29 -5.06
CA LEU A 64 7.52 -7.42 -4.62
C LEU A 64 6.06 -7.00 -4.61
N GLN A 65 5.27 -7.60 -5.47
CA GLN A 65 3.82 -7.40 -5.56
C GLN A 65 3.11 -8.55 -4.87
N ILE A 66 2.15 -8.23 -4.03
CA ILE A 66 1.30 -9.21 -3.35
C ILE A 66 -0.16 -8.78 -3.59
N SER A 67 -0.97 -9.69 -4.13
CA SER A 67 -2.41 -9.43 -4.31
C SER A 67 -3.09 -9.17 -2.96
N GLN A 68 -4.26 -8.58 -3.00
CA GLN A 68 -5.06 -8.35 -1.78
C GLN A 68 -5.24 -9.65 -1.01
N LEU A 69 -5.00 -9.58 0.29
CA LEU A 69 -5.13 -10.72 1.20
C LEU A 69 -6.44 -10.64 1.98
N PRO A 70 -7.07 -11.78 2.31
CA PRO A 70 -8.19 -11.81 3.24
C PRO A 70 -7.79 -11.25 4.61
N GLY A 71 -8.73 -10.65 5.32
CA GLY A 71 -8.47 -9.86 6.53
C GLY A 71 -7.72 -10.53 7.69
N ARG A 72 -7.63 -11.86 7.71
CA ARG A 72 -6.89 -12.62 8.73
C ARG A 72 -5.44 -12.94 8.36
N ILE A 73 -5.06 -12.75 7.09
CA ILE A 73 -3.72 -13.05 6.60
C ILE A 73 -2.88 -11.77 6.61
N ARG A 74 -1.74 -11.82 7.26
CA ARG A 74 -0.83 -10.66 7.38
C ARG A 74 0.15 -10.65 6.20
N TYR A 75 0.28 -9.52 5.51
CA TYR A 75 1.25 -9.31 4.44
C TYR A 75 2.69 -9.66 4.86
N ARG A 76 3.05 -9.38 6.11
CA ARG A 76 4.36 -9.73 6.66
C ARG A 76 4.65 -11.24 6.55
N ASN A 77 3.67 -12.08 6.90
CA ASN A 77 3.85 -13.54 6.84
C ASN A 77 4.04 -14.00 5.39
N VAL A 78 3.24 -13.46 4.47
CA VAL A 78 3.35 -13.79 3.04
C VAL A 78 4.70 -13.34 2.47
N LYS A 79 5.19 -12.16 2.86
CA LYS A 79 6.53 -11.68 2.50
C LYS A 79 7.61 -12.63 3.02
N THR A 80 7.57 -13.00 4.29
CA THR A 80 8.55 -13.92 4.89
C THR A 80 8.53 -15.32 4.24
N GLU A 81 7.34 -15.84 3.95
CA GLU A 81 7.20 -17.11 3.20
C GLU A 81 7.87 -17.02 1.82
N PHE A 82 7.64 -15.91 1.10
CA PHE A 82 8.28 -15.67 -0.19
C PHE A 82 9.81 -15.57 -0.06
N GLU A 83 10.30 -14.78 0.87
CA GLU A 83 11.74 -14.60 1.13
C GLU A 83 12.42 -15.94 1.43
N ASN A 84 11.81 -16.78 2.26
CA ASN A 84 12.32 -18.14 2.54
C ASN A 84 12.32 -19.04 1.30
N CYS A 85 11.31 -18.92 0.46
CA CYS A 85 11.21 -19.71 -0.77
C CYS A 85 12.30 -19.35 -1.78
N VAL A 86 12.64 -18.06 -1.93
CA VAL A 86 13.64 -17.60 -2.91
C VAL A 86 15.07 -17.57 -2.38
N LYS A 87 15.24 -17.69 -1.07
CA LYS A 87 16.55 -17.61 -0.40
C LYS A 87 17.67 -18.45 -1.02
N PRO A 88 17.43 -19.67 -1.57
CA PRO A 88 18.50 -20.44 -2.21
C PRO A 88 19.08 -19.78 -3.47
N TRP A 89 18.35 -18.86 -4.10
CA TRP A 89 18.75 -18.22 -5.37
C TRP A 89 18.90 -16.70 -5.28
N LEU A 90 18.26 -16.08 -4.27
CA LEU A 90 18.20 -14.63 -4.17
C LEU A 90 18.31 -14.20 -2.71
N GLU A 91 19.33 -13.42 -2.41
CA GLU A 91 19.55 -12.85 -1.09
C GLU A 91 18.86 -11.49 -0.99
N MET A 92 17.66 -11.49 -0.43
CA MET A 92 16.81 -10.28 -0.32
C MET A 92 17.45 -9.16 0.52
N SER A 93 18.36 -9.50 1.43
CA SER A 93 19.10 -8.51 2.26
C SER A 93 20.05 -7.62 1.46
N LYS A 94 20.38 -7.99 0.22
CA LYS A 94 21.21 -7.16 -0.69
C LYS A 94 20.44 -6.02 -1.34
N PHE A 95 19.11 -5.99 -1.24
CA PHE A 95 18.30 -4.90 -1.74
C PHE A 95 18.10 -3.86 -0.65
N SER A 96 18.47 -2.61 -0.93
CA SER A 96 18.06 -1.48 -0.11
C SER A 96 16.60 -1.15 -0.35
N LEU A 97 15.90 -0.76 0.72
CA LEU A 97 14.52 -0.32 0.62
C LEU A 97 14.47 1.12 0.09
N VAL A 98 13.45 1.43 -0.70
CA VAL A 98 13.11 2.81 -1.05
C VAL A 98 12.65 3.52 0.22
N ASP A 99 13.12 4.73 0.47
CA ASP A 99 12.67 5.50 1.63
C ASP A 99 11.27 6.09 1.38
N LEU A 100 10.25 5.37 1.78
CA LEU A 100 8.89 5.87 1.66
C LEU A 100 8.56 7.00 2.63
N HIS A 101 9.31 7.18 3.70
CA HIS A 101 9.13 8.30 4.62
C HIS A 101 9.45 9.63 3.89
N GLN A 102 10.60 9.67 3.22
CA GLN A 102 10.99 10.85 2.44
C GLN A 102 10.08 11.07 1.25
N ALA A 103 9.71 10.00 0.52
CA ALA A 103 8.79 10.10 -0.61
C ALA A 103 7.42 10.70 -0.20
N ILE A 104 6.90 10.36 0.98
CA ILE A 104 5.64 10.93 1.49
C ILE A 104 5.80 12.44 1.71
N LEU A 105 6.88 12.87 2.38
CA LEU A 105 7.13 14.29 2.64
C LEU A 105 7.28 15.07 1.33
N ASN A 106 8.08 14.56 0.39
CA ASN A 106 8.32 15.24 -0.89
C ASN A 106 7.05 15.34 -1.75
N LEU A 107 6.20 14.30 -1.78
CA LEU A 107 4.92 14.34 -2.50
C LEU A 107 3.95 15.35 -1.87
N CYS A 108 3.90 15.45 -0.55
CA CYS A 108 3.12 16.46 0.16
C CYS A 108 3.62 17.88 -0.17
N GLU A 109 4.92 18.10 -0.12
CA GLU A 109 5.54 19.39 -0.43
C GLU A 109 5.30 19.82 -1.87
N LEU A 110 5.44 18.92 -2.83
CA LEU A 110 5.15 19.19 -4.24
C LEU A 110 3.71 19.64 -4.46
N GLU A 111 2.76 19.01 -3.77
CA GLU A 111 1.36 19.42 -3.89
C GLU A 111 1.11 20.79 -3.24
N ARG A 112 1.63 20.99 -2.02
CA ARG A 112 1.52 22.26 -1.30
C ARG A 112 2.04 23.43 -2.14
N THR A 113 3.12 23.23 -2.89
CA THR A 113 3.72 24.25 -3.77
C THR A 113 3.04 24.34 -5.15
N GLY A 114 1.97 23.61 -5.40
CA GLY A 114 1.22 23.61 -6.67
C GLY A 114 1.88 22.86 -7.82
N ASN A 115 2.95 22.12 -7.57
CA ASN A 115 3.70 21.33 -8.57
C ASN A 115 3.38 19.82 -8.48
N GLY A 116 2.36 19.45 -7.74
CA GLY A 116 2.01 18.07 -7.45
C GLY A 116 1.52 17.28 -8.66
N ILE A 117 1.94 16.04 -8.69
CA ILE A 117 1.43 15.00 -9.61
C ILE A 117 0.31 14.21 -8.98
N THR A 118 0.09 14.49 -7.71
CA THR A 118 -0.87 13.86 -6.83
C THR A 118 -1.75 14.91 -6.19
N ARG A 119 -2.87 14.47 -5.61
CA ARG A 119 -3.66 15.22 -4.65
C ARG A 119 -3.62 14.47 -3.32
N ALA A 120 -3.09 15.07 -2.27
CA ALA A 120 -3.03 14.50 -0.95
C ALA A 120 -4.42 14.56 -0.30
N HIS A 121 -5.00 13.41 -0.03
CA HIS A 121 -6.23 13.28 0.73
C HIS A 121 -5.95 13.24 2.24
N GLY A 122 -4.73 12.91 2.63
CA GLY A 122 -4.30 12.92 4.02
C GLY A 122 -2.88 12.45 4.19
N PHE A 123 -2.30 12.86 5.31
CA PHE A 123 -0.95 12.44 5.71
C PHE A 123 -0.87 12.23 7.23
N GLU A 124 0.16 11.50 7.64
CA GLU A 124 0.59 11.36 9.02
C GLU A 124 2.10 11.55 9.07
N ILE A 125 2.55 12.50 9.87
CA ILE A 125 3.96 12.79 10.13
C ILE A 125 4.24 12.54 11.60
N GLN A 126 5.36 11.91 11.90
CA GLN A 126 5.85 11.69 13.24
C GLN A 126 7.16 12.45 13.46
N SER A 127 7.22 13.26 14.51
CA SER A 127 8.46 13.95 14.90
C SER A 127 9.46 12.98 15.53
N LEU A 128 10.72 13.40 15.61
CA LEU A 128 11.78 12.66 16.31
C LEU A 128 11.45 12.41 17.80
N GLN A 129 10.60 13.24 18.40
CA GLN A 129 10.12 13.08 19.78
C GLN A 129 8.87 12.18 19.87
N SER A 130 8.57 11.38 18.85
CA SER A 130 7.41 10.46 18.79
C SER A 130 6.04 11.14 18.86
N ARG A 131 5.93 12.44 18.61
CA ARG A 131 4.66 13.13 18.44
C ARG A 131 4.16 12.88 17.02
N SER A 132 2.89 12.53 16.88
CA SER A 132 2.28 12.29 15.57
C SER A 132 1.20 13.34 15.29
N ILE A 133 1.22 13.85 14.07
CA ILE A 133 0.17 14.73 13.54
C ILE A 133 -0.40 14.07 12.30
N SER A 134 -1.72 14.08 12.20
CA SER A 134 -2.42 13.61 11.02
C SER A 134 -3.42 14.66 10.55
N ALA A 135 -3.47 14.88 9.24
CA ALA A 135 -4.47 15.67 8.58
C ALA A 135 -5.18 14.86 7.51
N LYS A 136 -6.46 15.10 7.30
CA LYS A 136 -7.25 14.40 6.31
C LYS A 136 -8.33 15.32 5.76
N SER A 137 -8.46 15.38 4.43
CA SER A 137 -9.57 16.06 3.77
C SER A 137 -10.89 15.32 4.00
N GLY A 138 -11.98 16.07 4.14
CA GLY A 138 -13.32 15.52 4.30
C GLY A 138 -13.87 14.87 3.03
N ALA A 139 -13.36 15.25 1.84
CA ALA A 139 -13.78 14.72 0.55
C ALA A 139 -12.58 14.30 -0.30
N GLY A 140 -12.72 13.22 -1.06
CA GLY A 140 -11.63 12.70 -1.93
C GLY A 140 -11.27 13.65 -3.08
N SER A 141 -12.17 14.56 -3.46
CA SER A 141 -11.95 15.56 -4.51
C SER A 141 -11.20 16.81 -4.04
N VAL A 142 -10.99 16.96 -2.74
CA VAL A 142 -10.36 18.14 -2.14
C VAL A 142 -9.01 17.73 -1.57
N SER A 143 -7.98 18.58 -1.79
CA SER A 143 -6.68 18.43 -1.14
C SER A 143 -6.77 18.63 0.37
N VAL A 144 -5.87 18.02 1.10
CA VAL A 144 -5.68 18.31 2.53
C VAL A 144 -4.96 19.65 2.73
N PHE A 145 -4.25 20.12 1.71
CA PHE A 145 -3.55 21.42 1.70
C PHE A 145 -4.44 22.55 1.17
N GLY A 146 -4.05 23.79 1.47
CA GLY A 146 -4.76 25.03 1.09
C GLY A 146 -5.47 25.70 2.25
N GLU A 147 -5.33 25.17 3.47
CA GLU A 147 -5.69 25.87 4.72
C GLU A 147 -4.41 26.24 5.45
N ASP A 148 -4.21 27.52 5.80
CA ASP A 148 -2.98 28.03 6.44
C ASP A 148 -2.58 27.25 7.70
N SER A 149 -3.57 26.74 8.45
CA SER A 149 -3.35 25.94 9.66
C SER A 149 -2.70 24.58 9.34
N VAL A 150 -3.13 23.92 8.26
CA VAL A 150 -2.58 22.63 7.84
C VAL A 150 -1.18 22.81 7.23
N ASP A 151 -1.05 23.84 6.39
CA ASP A 151 0.20 24.16 5.71
C ASP A 151 1.31 24.51 6.70
N SER A 152 1.02 25.35 7.71
CA SER A 152 1.97 25.73 8.76
C SER A 152 2.38 24.54 9.65
N VAL A 153 1.42 23.68 9.97
CA VAL A 153 1.69 22.48 10.76
C VAL A 153 2.55 21.50 9.96
N PHE A 154 2.27 21.32 8.67
CA PHE A 154 3.08 20.47 7.81
C PHE A 154 4.52 21.00 7.73
N GLU A 155 4.73 22.30 7.46
CA GLU A 155 6.08 22.92 7.41
C GLU A 155 6.87 22.65 8.69
N SER A 156 6.26 22.94 9.84
CA SER A 156 6.94 22.79 11.13
C SER A 156 7.32 21.34 11.48
N MET A 157 6.59 20.37 10.91
CA MET A 157 6.81 18.95 11.20
C MET A 157 7.64 18.24 10.14
N ALA A 158 7.64 18.74 8.90
CA ALA A 158 8.34 18.09 7.79
C ALA A 158 9.87 18.26 7.87
N GLU A 159 10.35 19.31 8.52
CA GLU A 159 11.80 19.62 8.64
C GLU A 159 12.55 18.51 9.39
N ASP A 160 12.00 18.05 10.52
CA ASP A 160 12.63 17.05 11.41
C ASP A 160 11.79 15.75 11.52
N GLY A 161 10.71 15.64 10.79
CA GLY A 161 9.77 14.54 10.90
C GLY A 161 9.96 13.46 9.86
N VAL A 162 9.24 12.36 10.07
CA VAL A 162 9.17 11.24 9.12
C VAL A 162 7.74 11.02 8.67
N GLY A 163 7.52 10.88 7.37
CA GLY A 163 6.21 10.61 6.78
C GLY A 163 5.78 9.17 7.05
N ASN A 164 4.91 8.94 8.03
CA ASN A 164 4.46 7.60 8.38
C ASN A 164 3.40 7.06 7.44
N LEU A 165 2.49 7.92 6.99
CA LEU A 165 1.42 7.57 6.09
C LEU A 165 1.12 8.71 5.13
N GLY A 166 0.98 8.39 3.85
CA GLY A 166 0.52 9.30 2.81
C GLY A 166 -0.63 8.66 2.03
N ASN A 167 -1.73 9.36 1.89
CA ASN A 167 -2.90 8.94 1.17
C ASN A 167 -3.13 9.88 0.00
N PHE A 168 -2.76 9.45 -1.19
CA PHE A 168 -2.70 10.27 -2.38
C PHE A 168 -3.65 9.78 -3.47
N TYR A 169 -4.22 10.70 -4.22
CA TYR A 169 -4.82 10.45 -5.53
C TYR A 169 -3.81 10.84 -6.61
N TRP A 170 -3.32 9.86 -7.39
CA TRP A 170 -2.56 10.12 -8.61
C TRP A 170 -3.48 10.70 -9.65
N LEU A 171 -3.14 11.89 -10.14
CA LEU A 171 -3.98 12.63 -11.07
C LEU A 171 -3.86 12.08 -12.50
N PRO A 172 -4.92 12.18 -13.31
CA PRO A 172 -4.89 11.76 -14.69
C PRO A 172 -3.79 12.48 -15.47
N ARG A 173 -3.04 11.71 -16.25
CA ARG A 173 -1.99 12.22 -17.13
C ARG A 173 -2.10 11.62 -18.51
N ARG A 174 -1.97 12.48 -19.54
CA ARG A 174 -2.02 12.05 -20.92
C ARG A 174 -1.05 10.92 -21.19
N GLY A 175 -1.56 9.78 -21.67
CA GLY A 175 -0.77 8.61 -22.08
C GLY A 175 -0.46 7.59 -20.99
N SER A 176 -0.77 7.85 -19.69
CA SER A 176 -0.43 6.92 -18.61
C SER A 176 -1.58 6.57 -17.66
N ILE A 177 -2.16 7.55 -17.00
CA ILE A 177 -3.24 7.38 -16.01
C ILE A 177 -4.49 8.05 -16.58
N LYS A 178 -5.55 7.28 -16.82
CA LYS A 178 -6.80 7.78 -17.41
C LYS A 178 -7.75 8.38 -16.38
N GLU A 179 -7.76 7.79 -15.19
CA GLU A 179 -8.63 8.15 -14.08
C GLU A 179 -7.80 8.31 -12.81
N GLU A 180 -8.31 9.09 -11.86
CA GLU A 180 -7.66 9.23 -10.56
C GLU A 180 -7.51 7.87 -9.88
N LEU A 181 -6.32 7.58 -9.38
CA LEU A 181 -6.04 6.35 -8.67
C LEU A 181 -5.55 6.66 -7.27
N ARG A 182 -6.30 6.16 -6.30
CA ARG A 182 -5.93 6.29 -4.89
C ARG A 182 -4.86 5.28 -4.52
N VAL A 183 -3.77 5.79 -3.94
CA VAL A 183 -2.64 4.98 -3.47
C VAL A 183 -2.28 5.42 -2.05
N VAL A 184 -2.03 4.46 -1.18
CA VAL A 184 -1.63 4.71 0.21
C VAL A 184 -0.20 4.24 0.41
N LEU A 185 0.67 5.18 0.78
CA LEU A 185 2.05 4.93 1.17
C LEU A 185 2.10 4.72 2.68
N VAL A 186 2.75 3.67 3.12
CA VAL A 186 2.95 3.37 4.55
C VAL A 186 4.44 3.31 4.83
N GLY A 187 5.02 4.43 5.27
CA GLY A 187 6.46 4.58 5.52
C GLY A 187 6.96 3.55 6.53
N SER A 188 6.31 3.47 7.70
CA SER A 188 6.68 2.53 8.77
C SER A 188 6.69 1.04 8.38
N LYS A 189 6.07 0.66 7.26
CA LYS A 189 6.01 -0.72 6.75
C LYS A 189 6.68 -0.87 5.39
N ASN A 190 7.25 0.20 4.87
CA ASN A 190 7.78 0.31 3.52
C ASN A 190 6.87 -0.35 2.48
N ARG A 191 5.61 0.09 2.44
CA ARG A 191 4.56 -0.53 1.65
C ARG A 191 3.73 0.49 0.88
N VAL A 192 3.46 0.17 -0.38
CA VAL A 192 2.54 0.91 -1.25
C VAL A 192 1.28 0.07 -1.45
N ASN A 193 0.12 0.64 -1.13
CA ASN A 193 -1.17 -0.01 -1.31
C ASN A 193 -1.95 0.66 -2.44
N PHE A 194 -2.31 -0.09 -3.44
CA PHE A 194 -3.27 0.29 -4.47
C PHE A 194 -4.67 -0.05 -3.97
N THR A 195 -5.56 0.93 -3.86
CA THR A 195 -6.91 0.72 -3.30
C THR A 195 -7.91 0.17 -4.32
N ALA A 196 -7.54 0.18 -5.61
CA ALA A 196 -8.31 -0.40 -6.70
C ALA A 196 -7.42 -1.30 -7.57
N PRO A 197 -8.00 -2.28 -8.28
CA PRO A 197 -7.29 -3.08 -9.27
C PRO A 197 -6.62 -2.17 -10.30
N SER A 198 -5.34 -2.37 -10.52
CA SER A 198 -4.54 -1.54 -11.43
C SER A 198 -3.70 -2.44 -12.34
N ASN A 199 -3.57 -2.04 -13.60
CA ASN A 199 -2.72 -2.77 -14.52
C ASN A 199 -1.23 -2.52 -14.20
N GLU A 200 -0.39 -3.44 -14.63
CA GLU A 200 1.05 -3.43 -14.35
C GLU A 200 1.74 -2.13 -14.82
N LYS A 201 1.33 -1.59 -15.96
CA LYS A 201 1.91 -0.35 -16.52
C LYS A 201 1.68 0.85 -15.60
N ILE A 202 0.47 0.97 -15.04
CA ILE A 202 0.12 2.02 -14.08
C ILE A 202 0.91 1.83 -12.78
N VAL A 203 0.95 0.60 -12.25
CA VAL A 203 1.72 0.29 -11.04
C VAL A 203 3.19 0.67 -11.20
N ARG A 204 3.84 0.24 -12.30
CA ARG A 204 5.24 0.58 -12.58
C ARG A 204 5.46 2.08 -12.70
N ARG A 205 4.54 2.82 -13.31
CA ARG A 205 4.62 4.28 -13.43
C ARG A 205 4.57 4.95 -12.06
N ILE A 206 3.60 4.59 -11.22
CA ILE A 206 3.44 5.16 -9.87
C ILE A 206 4.67 4.84 -9.00
N ILE A 207 5.19 3.62 -9.06
CA ILE A 207 6.41 3.27 -8.34
C ILE A 207 7.62 4.08 -8.83
N ALA A 208 7.71 4.35 -10.14
CA ALA A 208 8.75 5.22 -10.68
C ALA A 208 8.61 6.67 -10.20
N ASP A 209 7.38 7.20 -10.17
CA ASP A 209 7.10 8.53 -9.64
C ASP A 209 7.49 8.62 -8.14
N ILE A 210 7.10 7.63 -7.32
CA ILE A 210 7.50 7.56 -5.89
C ILE A 210 9.02 7.57 -5.72
N ARG A 211 9.74 6.80 -6.54
CA ARG A 211 11.20 6.74 -6.48
C ARG A 211 11.89 8.04 -6.92
N ASN A 212 11.31 8.76 -7.87
CA ASN A 212 11.87 10.03 -8.32
C ASN A 212 11.71 11.15 -7.27
N HIS A 213 10.86 10.91 -6.27
CA HIS A 213 10.59 11.83 -5.16
C HIS A 213 11.07 11.27 -3.81
N ASN A 214 11.95 10.29 -3.84
CA ASN A 214 12.58 9.69 -2.67
C ASN A 214 13.87 10.43 -2.30
#